data_a552d01618b345e15762230bfabd2393
#
_entry.id   a552d01618b345e15762230bfabd2393
#
_cell.length_a   1.000
_cell.length_b   1.000
_cell.length_c   1.000
_cell.angle_alpha   90.00
_cell.angle_beta   90.00
_cell.angle_gamma   90.00
#
_symmetry.space_group_name_H-M   'P 1'
#
loop_
_entity.id
_entity.type
_entity.pdbx_description
1 polymer ?
#
loop_
_entity_poly.entity_id
_entity_poly.type
_entity_poly.pdbx_seq_one_letter_code
_entity_poly.pdbx_strand_id
1 'polypeptide(L)' 'MIYMFLANGFEEVEALAPLDLLRRAGCEVTTVGVGGGDMIVGAHGIAVGADIPDTMFRDSKPEMIILPGGMP' A
#
# COMPACT_ATOMS: atom_id res chain seq x y z
N MET A 1 -5.21 -11.04 -7.35
CA MET A 1 -4.77 -9.64 -7.14
C MET A 1 -3.93 -9.54 -5.88
N ILE A 2 -2.87 -8.77 -5.94
CA ILE A 2 -1.98 -8.49 -4.81
C ILE A 2 -2.36 -7.13 -4.25
N TYR A 3 -2.41 -7.03 -2.91
CA TYR A 3 -2.74 -5.77 -2.24
C TYR A 3 -1.63 -5.37 -1.28
N MET A 4 -1.30 -4.08 -1.28
CA MET A 4 -0.39 -3.50 -0.30
C MET A 4 -1.16 -2.49 0.53
N PHE A 5 -1.24 -2.70 1.84
CA PHE A 5 -1.94 -1.79 2.74
C PHE A 5 -0.98 -0.75 3.29
N LEU A 6 -1.33 0.51 3.10
CA LEU A 6 -0.52 1.65 3.54
C LEU A 6 -1.26 2.40 4.64
N ALA A 7 -0.62 2.53 5.79
CA ALA A 7 -1.12 3.35 6.90
C ALA A 7 -0.15 4.50 7.13
N ASN A 8 -0.63 5.59 7.71
CA ASN A 8 0.24 6.72 8.06
C ASN A 8 1.39 6.23 8.95
N GLY A 9 2.60 6.68 8.65
CA GLY A 9 3.80 6.22 9.33
C GLY A 9 4.48 5.04 8.67
N PHE A 10 4.02 4.58 7.52
CA PHE A 10 4.66 3.47 6.81
C PHE A 10 6.10 3.83 6.43
N GLU A 11 6.96 2.80 6.32
CA GLU A 11 8.34 3.01 5.87
C GLU A 11 8.36 3.10 4.34
N GLU A 12 8.73 4.26 3.81
CA GLU A 12 8.58 4.55 2.38
C GLU A 12 9.35 3.56 1.50
N VAL A 13 10.61 3.28 1.84
CA VAL A 13 11.42 2.38 1.02
C VAL A 13 10.88 0.96 1.09
N GLU A 14 10.47 0.49 2.28
CA GLU A 14 9.94 -0.85 2.45
C GLU A 14 8.63 -1.07 1.71
N ALA A 15 7.88 0.00 1.47
CA ALA A 15 6.63 -0.07 0.72
C ALA A 15 6.87 0.12 -0.78
N LEU A 16 7.55 1.21 -1.15
CA LEU A 16 7.62 1.64 -2.54
C LEU A 16 8.59 0.81 -3.37
N ALA A 17 9.69 0.33 -2.80
CA ALA A 17 10.64 -0.49 -3.53
C ALA A 17 10.03 -1.82 -3.99
N PRO A 18 9.41 -2.64 -3.11
CA PRO A 18 8.76 -3.86 -3.59
C PRO A 18 7.56 -3.58 -4.49
N LEU A 19 6.80 -2.50 -4.24
CA LEU A 19 5.69 -2.12 -5.10
C LEU A 19 6.18 -1.84 -6.52
N ASP A 20 7.24 -1.05 -6.65
CA ASP A 20 7.81 -0.71 -7.95
C ASP A 20 8.33 -1.97 -8.65
N LEU A 21 9.05 -2.83 -7.93
CA LEU A 21 9.60 -4.06 -8.50
C LEU A 21 8.50 -5.01 -8.98
N LEU A 22 7.44 -5.16 -8.21
CA LEU A 22 6.33 -6.02 -8.59
C LEU A 22 5.62 -5.49 -9.84
N ARG A 23 5.39 -4.20 -9.90
CA ARG A 23 4.75 -3.58 -11.08
C ARG A 23 5.64 -3.67 -12.31
N ARG A 24 6.94 -3.50 -12.16
CA ARG A 24 7.90 -3.70 -13.27
C ARG A 24 7.89 -5.12 -13.78
N ALA A 25 7.66 -6.09 -12.89
CA ALA A 25 7.57 -7.50 -13.25
C ALA A 25 6.24 -7.89 -13.88
N GLY A 26 5.31 -6.95 -14.03
CA GLY A 26 4.01 -7.20 -14.63
C GLY A 26 2.94 -7.68 -13.66
N CYS A 27 3.22 -7.66 -12.36
CA CYS A 27 2.23 -8.03 -11.35
C CYS A 27 1.23 -6.89 -11.14
N GLU A 28 -0.05 -7.24 -11.03
CA GLU A 28 -1.08 -6.28 -10.68
C GLU A 28 -1.12 -6.12 -9.16
N VAL A 29 -0.76 -4.94 -8.68
CA VAL A 29 -0.75 -4.62 -7.26
C VAL A 29 -1.61 -3.38 -7.04
N THR A 30 -2.57 -3.49 -6.14
CA THR A 30 -3.42 -2.38 -5.72
C THR A 30 -2.98 -1.93 -4.34
N THR A 31 -2.75 -0.64 -4.17
CA THR A 31 -2.47 -0.07 -2.85
C THR A 31 -3.76 0.34 -2.18
N VAL A 32 -3.86 0.04 -0.88
CA VAL A 32 -5.06 0.29 -0.07
C VAL A 32 -4.68 1.23 1.05
N GLY A 33 -5.34 2.40 1.12
CA GLY A 33 -5.11 3.38 2.18
C GLY A 33 -5.89 3.03 3.43
N VAL A 34 -5.19 2.75 4.51
CA VAL A 34 -5.80 2.42 5.80
C VAL A 34 -6.23 3.71 6.50
N GLY A 35 -7.44 3.70 7.04
CA GLY A 35 -8.01 4.88 7.69
C GLY A 35 -8.96 5.68 6.81
N GLY A 36 -9.29 5.15 5.62
CA GLY A 36 -10.29 5.74 4.73
C GLY A 36 -9.78 6.87 3.84
N GLY A 37 -8.52 7.27 3.97
CA GLY A 37 -7.95 8.32 3.14
C GLY A 37 -7.36 7.79 1.85
N ASP A 38 -7.21 8.68 0.87
CA ASP A 38 -6.56 8.35 -0.40
C ASP A 38 -5.10 8.84 -0.43
N MET A 39 -4.71 9.71 0.50
CA MET A 39 -3.32 10.16 0.66
C MET A 39 -2.79 9.65 1.98
N ILE A 40 -1.71 8.88 1.91
CA ILE A 40 -1.08 8.29 3.09
C ILE A 40 0.33 8.86 3.21
N VAL A 41 0.69 9.29 4.42
CA VAL A 41 1.99 9.93 4.66
C VAL A 41 2.90 8.95 5.38
N GLY A 42 4.07 8.69 4.79
CA GLY A 42 5.06 7.80 5.37
C GLY A 42 5.80 8.40 6.56
N ALA A 43 6.62 7.58 7.20
CA ALA A 43 7.37 7.95 8.40
C ALA A 43 8.31 9.14 8.19
N HIS A 44 8.74 9.35 6.95
CA HIS A 44 9.67 10.44 6.60
C HIS A 44 8.96 11.60 5.89
N GLY A 45 7.63 11.68 6.01
CA GLY A 45 6.85 12.78 5.50
C GLY A 45 6.53 12.73 4.01
N ILE A 46 6.78 11.60 3.34
CA ILE A 46 6.46 11.46 1.93
C ILE A 46 5.00 11.02 1.77
N ALA A 47 4.21 11.85 1.09
CA ALA A 47 2.81 11.55 0.84
C ALA A 47 2.67 10.70 -0.42
N VAL A 48 1.89 9.64 -0.31
CA VAL A 48 1.65 8.69 -1.41
C VAL A 48 0.14 8.55 -1.61
N GLY A 49 -0.29 8.61 -2.85
CA GLY A 49 -1.69 8.34 -3.19
C GLY A 49 -1.96 6.83 -3.21
N ALA A 50 -2.90 6.37 -2.42
CA ALA A 50 -3.34 4.99 -2.48
C ALA A 50 -4.34 4.81 -3.63
N ASP A 51 -4.33 3.63 -4.24
CA ASP A 51 -5.24 3.36 -5.36
C ASP A 51 -6.70 3.34 -4.90
N ILE A 52 -6.94 2.76 -3.73
CA ILE A 52 -8.29 2.73 -3.14
C ILE A 52 -8.19 2.96 -1.64
N PRO A 53 -9.24 3.52 -0.99
CA PRO A 53 -9.32 3.52 0.47
C PRO A 53 -9.72 2.12 0.96
N ASP A 54 -9.45 1.83 2.24
CA ASP A 54 -9.77 0.54 2.84
C ASP A 54 -11.27 0.27 2.85
N THR A 55 -12.09 1.31 2.88
CA THR A 55 -13.54 1.18 2.82
C THR A 55 -14.03 0.56 1.51
N MET A 56 -13.21 0.58 0.47
CA MET A 56 -13.54 0.01 -0.83
C MET A 56 -12.91 -1.36 -1.08
N PHE A 57 -12.16 -1.88 -0.12
CA PHE A 57 -11.55 -3.20 -0.25
C PHE A 57 -12.61 -4.29 -0.10
N ARG A 58 -12.75 -5.15 -1.11
CA ARG A 58 -13.82 -6.15 -1.18
C ARG A 58 -13.36 -7.56 -1.57
N ASP A 59 -12.06 -7.73 -1.81
CA ASP A 59 -11.55 -9.02 -2.28
C ASP A 59 -11.49 -10.03 -1.12
N SER A 60 -12.28 -11.11 -1.23
CA SER A 60 -12.32 -12.15 -0.21
C SER A 60 -11.22 -13.21 -0.40
N LYS A 61 -10.53 -13.20 -1.54
CA LYS A 61 -9.51 -14.19 -1.87
C LYS A 61 -8.29 -13.53 -2.52
N PRO A 62 -7.61 -12.63 -1.81
CA PRO A 62 -6.40 -12.04 -2.38
C PRO A 62 -5.30 -13.10 -2.53
N GLU A 63 -4.50 -12.97 -3.58
CA GLU A 63 -3.34 -13.85 -3.78
C GLU A 63 -2.26 -13.57 -2.74
N MET A 64 -2.10 -12.29 -2.38
CA MET A 64 -1.07 -11.87 -1.44
C MET A 64 -1.47 -10.54 -0.83
N ILE A 65 -1.14 -10.36 0.44
CA ILE A 65 -1.29 -9.09 1.14
C ILE A 65 0.09 -8.68 1.65
N ILE A 66 0.50 -7.46 1.34
CA ILE A 66 1.78 -6.91 1.75
C ILE A 66 1.53 -5.82 2.79
N LEU A 67 2.20 -5.95 3.92
CA LEU A 67 2.13 -4.99 5.02
C LEU A 67 3.54 -4.43 5.24
N PRO A 68 3.86 -3.26 4.68
CA PRO A 68 5.17 -2.67 4.90
C PRO A 68 5.36 -2.27 6.36
N GLY A 69 6.60 -2.28 6.82
CA GLY A 69 6.92 -1.82 8.16
C GLY A 69 6.71 -0.32 8.32
N GLY A 70 6.92 0.17 9.52
CA GLY A 70 6.82 1.59 9.80
C GLY A 70 6.58 1.87 11.26
N MET A 71 6.43 3.17 11.56
CA MET A 71 6.12 3.63 12.91
C MET A 71 4.61 3.73 13.06
N PRO A 72 4.07 3.21 14.18
CA PRO A 72 2.64 3.37 14.45
C PRO A 72 2.27 4.82 14.76
#